data_bff860cace4a36a6c55d5b8643621442
#
_entry.id   bff860cace4a36a6c55d5b8643621442
#
_cell.length_a   1.000
_cell.length_b   1.000
_cell.length_c   1.000
_cell.angle_alpha   90.00
_cell.angle_beta   90.00
_cell.angle_gamma   90.00
#
_symmetry.space_group_name_H-M   'P 1'
#
loop_
_entity.id
_entity.type
_entity.pdbx_description
1 polymer ?
#
loop_
_entity_poly.entity_id
_entity_poly.type
_entity_poly.pdbx_seq_one_letter_code
_entity_poly.pdbx_strand_id
1 'polypeptide(L)'
;MNNAGNFFAGFFEELSPEQVRDQIETLLFGPMNVTRAVLPVMRKQRSGLVVTISSTAGITGQLFCTAYATAKFGIEGWMESLTPEIAPFGIRTMLVEPGFFRTELLTTDSTTYAQPTIDDYAKQTKEIVAAWKSMDGKQGGDPGKLANALVQLIALKEPPARFAAGADAVQVFEAKAEKLLARARAYDELSTSLAYEDA
;
A
#
# COMPACT_ATOMS: atom_id res chain seq x y z
N MET A 1 4.26 9.04 -12.04
CA MET A 1 3.99 8.66 -10.63
C MET A 1 2.51 8.35 -10.47
N ASN A 2 2.19 7.21 -9.85
CA ASN A 2 0.83 6.80 -9.50
C ASN A 2 0.56 7.22 -8.06
N ASN A 3 -0.28 8.22 -7.85
CA ASN A 3 -0.55 8.80 -6.53
C ASN A 3 -2.05 8.95 -6.22
N ALA A 4 -2.93 8.84 -7.22
CA ALA A 4 -4.37 8.94 -7.00
C ALA A 4 -4.84 7.93 -5.95
N GLY A 5 -5.73 8.35 -5.06
CA GLY A 5 -6.22 7.48 -4.00
C GLY A 5 -7.44 8.04 -3.30
N ASN A 6 -8.27 7.12 -2.83
CA ASN A 6 -9.43 7.32 -1.98
C ASN A 6 -9.42 6.25 -0.88
N PHE A 7 -10.37 6.33 0.04
CA PHE A 7 -10.44 5.39 1.13
C PHE A 7 -11.89 5.04 1.48
N PHE A 8 -12.24 3.77 1.31
CA PHE A 8 -13.48 3.20 1.86
C PHE A 8 -13.17 2.50 3.17
N ALA A 9 -13.66 3.04 4.27
CA ALA A 9 -13.36 2.63 5.64
C ALA A 9 -14.57 1.97 6.30
N GLY A 10 -14.41 0.77 6.81
CA GLY A 10 -15.48 0.03 7.46
C GLY A 10 -15.10 -1.39 7.82
N PHE A 11 -15.93 -2.04 8.63
CA PHE A 11 -15.87 -3.48 8.76
C PHE A 11 -16.22 -4.14 7.43
N PHE A 12 -15.56 -5.24 7.11
CA PHE A 12 -15.72 -5.91 5.82
C PHE A 12 -17.18 -6.26 5.49
N GLU A 13 -17.94 -6.70 6.46
CA GLU A 13 -19.36 -7.05 6.29
C GLU A 13 -20.27 -5.84 6.07
N GLU A 14 -19.81 -4.64 6.46
CA GLU A 14 -20.57 -3.38 6.30
C GLU A 14 -20.16 -2.61 5.02
N LEU A 15 -19.02 -2.96 4.41
CA LEU A 15 -18.63 -2.43 3.10
C LEU A 15 -19.46 -3.11 2.00
N SER A 16 -20.09 -2.31 1.14
CA SER A 16 -20.77 -2.89 -0.01
C SER A 16 -19.79 -3.51 -1.01
N PRO A 17 -20.21 -4.54 -1.78
CA PRO A 17 -19.37 -5.09 -2.84
C PRO A 17 -18.89 -4.04 -3.86
N GLU A 18 -19.70 -3.01 -4.12
CA GLU A 18 -19.36 -1.90 -5.00
C GLU A 18 -18.24 -1.05 -4.40
N GLN A 19 -18.31 -0.69 -3.10
CA GLN A 19 -17.26 0.05 -2.41
C GLN A 19 -15.92 -0.69 -2.44
N VAL A 20 -15.95 -2.01 -2.25
CA VAL A 20 -14.74 -2.85 -2.35
C VAL A 20 -14.17 -2.83 -3.77
N ARG A 21 -15.03 -2.96 -4.80
CA ARG A 21 -14.60 -2.89 -6.21
C ARG A 21 -14.01 -1.52 -6.56
N ASP A 22 -14.68 -0.44 -6.17
CA ASP A 22 -14.25 0.93 -6.45
C ASP A 22 -12.89 1.24 -5.79
N GLN A 23 -12.67 0.71 -4.57
CA GLN A 23 -11.38 0.81 -3.89
C GLN A 23 -10.27 0.14 -4.68
N ILE A 24 -10.50 -1.08 -5.16
CA ILE A 24 -9.54 -1.87 -5.95
C ILE A 24 -9.34 -1.25 -7.33
N GLU A 25 -10.40 -0.80 -7.98
CA GLU A 25 -10.33 -0.14 -9.29
C GLU A 25 -9.46 1.10 -9.23
N THR A 26 -9.68 1.95 -8.25
CA THR A 26 -8.92 3.21 -8.09
C THR A 26 -7.47 2.96 -7.70
N LEU A 27 -7.24 2.14 -6.67
CA LEU A 27 -5.91 2.02 -6.06
C LEU A 27 -5.02 0.96 -6.70
N LEU A 28 -5.57 -0.04 -7.40
CA LEU A 28 -4.81 -1.12 -8.01
C LEU A 28 -4.88 -1.07 -9.53
N PHE A 29 -6.08 -1.18 -10.11
CA PHE A 29 -6.21 -1.22 -11.57
C PHE A 29 -5.90 0.12 -12.23
N GLY A 30 -6.21 1.25 -11.60
CA GLY A 30 -5.81 2.59 -12.07
C GLY A 30 -4.31 2.70 -12.33
N PRO A 31 -3.44 2.47 -11.32
CA PRO A 31 -1.99 2.42 -11.49
C PRO A 31 -1.51 1.42 -12.53
N MET A 32 -2.08 0.23 -12.59
CA MET A 32 -1.76 -0.79 -13.61
C MET A 32 -2.06 -0.29 -15.01
N ASN A 33 -3.23 0.33 -15.22
CA ASN A 33 -3.67 0.83 -16.53
C ASN A 33 -2.78 1.98 -17.00
N VAL A 34 -2.49 2.95 -16.13
CA VAL A 34 -1.57 4.07 -16.45
C VAL A 34 -0.18 3.52 -16.79
N THR A 35 0.33 2.60 -15.98
CA THR A 35 1.66 2.02 -16.20
C THR A 35 1.71 1.25 -17.52
N ARG A 36 0.70 0.43 -17.82
CA ARG A 36 0.59 -0.31 -19.09
C ARG A 36 0.61 0.63 -20.29
N ALA A 37 -0.04 1.79 -20.19
CA ALA A 37 -0.09 2.78 -21.27
C ALA A 37 1.27 3.45 -21.52
N VAL A 38 2.08 3.70 -20.49
CA VAL A 38 3.38 4.39 -20.63
C VAL A 38 4.56 3.46 -20.89
N LEU A 39 4.49 2.19 -20.51
CA LEU A 39 5.58 1.21 -20.68
C LEU A 39 6.11 1.08 -22.12
N PRO A 40 5.27 1.06 -23.19
CA PRO A 40 5.76 1.00 -24.56
C PRO A 40 6.70 2.15 -24.90
N VAL A 41 6.40 3.37 -24.42
CA VAL A 41 7.22 4.56 -24.63
C VAL A 41 8.54 4.44 -23.88
N MET A 42 8.48 4.10 -22.58
CA MET A 42 9.67 3.93 -21.74
C MET A 42 10.60 2.81 -22.29
N ARG A 43 9.99 1.70 -22.75
CA ARG A 43 10.75 0.59 -23.38
C ARG A 43 11.47 1.02 -24.65
N LYS A 44 10.83 1.84 -25.49
CA LYS A 44 11.47 2.42 -26.69
C LYS A 44 12.61 3.37 -26.32
N GLN A 45 12.44 4.16 -25.27
CA GLN A 45 13.45 5.08 -24.75
C GLN A 45 14.61 4.38 -24.05
N ARG A 46 14.47 3.09 -23.67
CA ARG A 46 15.41 2.35 -22.83
C ARG A 46 15.68 3.04 -21.49
N SER A 47 14.70 3.78 -21.00
CA SER A 47 14.80 4.48 -19.72
C SER A 47 13.41 4.81 -19.19
N GLY A 48 13.28 4.85 -17.87
CA GLY A 48 12.06 5.24 -17.19
C GLY A 48 12.11 4.92 -15.71
N LEU A 49 11.21 5.55 -14.95
CA LEU A 49 10.98 5.26 -13.55
C LEU A 49 9.48 5.30 -13.25
N VAL A 50 8.95 4.17 -12.80
CA VAL A 50 7.58 4.06 -12.33
C VAL A 50 7.58 4.19 -10.80
N VAL A 51 7.05 5.30 -10.30
CA VAL A 51 6.88 5.54 -8.86
C VAL A 51 5.42 5.29 -8.50
N THR A 52 5.15 4.46 -7.51
CA THR A 52 3.79 4.14 -7.06
C THR A 52 3.68 4.34 -5.56
N ILE A 53 2.69 5.14 -5.13
CA ILE A 53 2.42 5.39 -3.73
C ILE A 53 1.55 4.24 -3.18
N SER A 54 2.18 3.43 -2.35
CA SER A 54 1.54 2.38 -1.55
C SER A 54 1.11 2.93 -0.18
N SER A 55 1.35 2.19 0.87
CA SER A 55 1.05 2.54 2.27
C SER A 55 1.67 1.49 3.20
N THR A 56 1.81 1.81 4.48
CA THR A 56 1.99 0.80 5.53
C THR A 56 0.87 -0.24 5.55
N ALA A 57 -0.33 0.10 5.05
CA ALA A 57 -1.43 -0.84 4.85
C ALA A 57 -1.20 -1.86 3.72
N GLY A 58 -0.18 -1.69 2.87
CA GLY A 58 0.31 -2.69 1.92
C GLY A 58 1.30 -3.68 2.55
N ILE A 59 1.79 -3.39 3.75
CA ILE A 59 2.74 -4.22 4.48
C ILE A 59 2.06 -4.98 5.62
N THR A 60 1.10 -4.35 6.30
CA THR A 60 0.34 -4.97 7.39
C THR A 60 -1.14 -4.63 7.30
N GLY A 61 -2.01 -5.62 7.52
CA GLY A 61 -3.45 -5.38 7.62
C GLY A 61 -3.79 -4.58 8.87
N GLN A 62 -4.75 -3.68 8.72
CA GLN A 62 -5.26 -2.83 9.79
C GLN A 62 -6.77 -3.03 9.93
N LEU A 63 -7.27 -2.88 11.15
CA LEU A 63 -8.70 -2.92 11.43
C LEU A 63 -9.41 -1.81 10.64
N PHE A 64 -10.59 -2.08 10.13
CA PHE A 64 -11.41 -1.11 9.39
C PHE A 64 -10.89 -0.74 7.99
N CYS A 65 -9.83 -1.44 7.49
CA CYS A 65 -9.11 -1.14 6.26
C CYS A 65 -9.10 -2.30 5.25
N THR A 66 -10.01 -3.27 5.33
CA THR A 66 -9.92 -4.50 4.53
C THR A 66 -9.83 -4.25 3.03
N ALA A 67 -10.71 -3.43 2.46
CA ALA A 67 -10.68 -3.10 1.03
C ALA A 67 -9.41 -2.32 0.65
N TYR A 68 -9.05 -1.32 1.46
CA TYR A 68 -7.86 -0.50 1.25
C TYR A 68 -6.58 -1.32 1.32
N ALA A 69 -6.43 -2.13 2.38
CA ALA A 69 -5.27 -3.00 2.54
C ALA A 69 -5.17 -4.02 1.39
N THR A 70 -6.29 -4.61 0.96
CA THR A 70 -6.31 -5.52 -0.21
C THR A 70 -5.73 -4.85 -1.45
N ALA A 71 -6.15 -3.63 -1.76
CA ALA A 71 -5.62 -2.89 -2.91
C ALA A 71 -4.12 -2.55 -2.75
N LYS A 72 -3.70 -2.13 -1.56
CA LYS A 72 -2.29 -1.77 -1.29
C LYS A 72 -1.37 -2.99 -1.28
N PHE A 73 -1.78 -4.13 -0.70
CA PHE A 73 -1.05 -5.40 -0.87
C PHE A 73 -0.98 -5.85 -2.33
N GLY A 74 -2.05 -5.64 -3.10
CA GLY A 74 -2.05 -5.88 -4.55
C GLY A 74 -1.01 -5.05 -5.28
N ILE A 75 -0.87 -3.76 -4.94
CA ILE A 75 0.18 -2.87 -5.48
C ILE A 75 1.58 -3.40 -5.16
N GLU A 76 1.82 -3.83 -3.92
CA GLU A 76 3.12 -4.37 -3.49
C GLU A 76 3.52 -5.57 -4.35
N GLY A 77 2.65 -6.60 -4.42
CA GLY A 77 2.92 -7.79 -5.23
C GLY A 77 3.03 -7.52 -6.72
N TRP A 78 2.19 -6.62 -7.25
CA TRP A 78 2.25 -6.23 -8.65
C TRP A 78 3.58 -5.53 -9.00
N MET A 79 3.98 -4.52 -8.22
CA MET A 79 5.21 -3.76 -8.48
C MET A 79 6.47 -4.62 -8.29
N GLU A 80 6.47 -5.50 -7.28
CA GLU A 80 7.58 -6.44 -7.04
C GLU A 80 7.76 -7.38 -8.23
N SER A 81 6.66 -7.89 -8.80
CA SER A 81 6.70 -8.75 -9.99
C SER A 81 7.04 -7.98 -11.27
N LEU A 82 6.54 -6.75 -11.43
CA LEU A 82 6.80 -5.92 -12.60
C LEU A 82 8.28 -5.52 -12.71
N THR A 83 8.93 -5.28 -11.58
CA THR A 83 10.33 -4.82 -11.54
C THR A 83 11.27 -5.65 -12.40
N PRO A 84 11.39 -6.98 -12.24
CA PRO A 84 12.26 -7.80 -13.06
C PRO A 84 11.80 -7.88 -14.53
N GLU A 85 10.52 -7.74 -14.84
CA GLU A 85 10.01 -7.77 -16.21
C GLU A 85 10.48 -6.59 -17.05
N ILE A 86 10.60 -5.39 -16.44
CA ILE A 86 10.94 -4.15 -17.16
C ILE A 86 12.41 -3.71 -16.99
N ALA A 87 13.12 -4.28 -16.02
CA ALA A 87 14.54 -3.99 -15.78
C ALA A 87 15.42 -4.18 -17.04
N PRO A 88 15.25 -5.23 -17.90
CA PRO A 88 16.04 -5.40 -19.12
C PRO A 88 15.90 -4.26 -20.13
N PHE A 89 14.90 -3.41 -19.96
CA PHE A 89 14.66 -2.25 -20.82
C PHE A 89 15.19 -0.93 -20.20
N GLY A 90 15.94 -1.00 -19.09
CA GLY A 90 16.44 0.19 -18.39
C GLY A 90 15.33 0.96 -17.65
N ILE A 91 14.19 0.33 -17.42
CA ILE A 91 13.06 0.90 -16.66
C ILE A 91 13.15 0.42 -15.22
N ARG A 92 13.01 1.34 -14.29
CA ARG A 92 13.08 1.08 -12.85
C ARG A 92 11.71 1.31 -12.21
N THR A 93 11.55 0.78 -11.00
CA THR A 93 10.37 0.98 -10.18
C THR A 93 10.77 1.52 -8.82
N MET A 94 9.86 2.25 -8.17
CA MET A 94 9.99 2.64 -6.78
C MET A 94 8.61 2.60 -6.12
N LEU A 95 8.47 1.77 -5.10
CA LEU A 95 7.36 1.81 -4.16
C LEU A 95 7.66 2.82 -3.06
N VAL A 96 6.66 3.60 -2.71
CA VAL A 96 6.72 4.51 -1.57
C VAL A 96 5.63 4.07 -0.61
N GLU A 97 6.00 3.76 0.63
CA GLU A 97 5.11 3.25 1.67
C GLU A 97 4.99 4.28 2.81
N PRO A 98 4.13 5.29 2.66
CA PRO A 98 3.93 6.29 3.70
C PRO A 98 3.26 5.70 4.95
N GLY A 99 3.71 6.17 6.11
CA GLY A 99 2.95 6.11 7.34
C GLY A 99 1.84 7.17 7.37
N PHE A 100 1.60 7.77 8.52
CA PHE A 100 0.56 8.80 8.68
C PHE A 100 1.08 10.19 8.32
N PHE A 101 0.77 10.64 7.10
CA PHE A 101 1.06 11.99 6.60
C PHE A 101 -0.20 12.87 6.65
N ARG A 102 0.00 14.17 6.92
CA ARG A 102 -1.07 15.18 6.96
C ARG A 102 -1.48 15.56 5.54
N THR A 103 -2.30 14.70 4.95
CA THR A 103 -2.90 14.86 3.62
C THR A 103 -4.43 14.92 3.77
N GLU A 104 -5.11 15.14 2.67
CA GLU A 104 -6.57 15.14 2.63
C GLU A 104 -7.20 13.73 2.68
N LEU A 105 -6.40 12.66 2.86
CA LEU A 105 -6.94 11.30 2.83
C LEU A 105 -8.06 11.06 3.85
N LEU A 106 -7.97 11.66 5.05
CA LEU A 106 -8.98 11.50 6.12
C LEU A 106 -10.11 12.53 6.07
N THR A 107 -10.12 13.43 5.08
CA THR A 107 -11.25 14.35 4.88
C THR A 107 -12.48 13.62 4.34
N THR A 108 -13.65 14.25 4.44
CA THR A 108 -14.91 13.70 3.91
C THR A 108 -14.94 13.57 2.39
N ASP A 109 -14.07 14.28 1.68
CA ASP A 109 -13.99 14.21 0.22
C ASP A 109 -13.20 13.00 -0.26
N SER A 110 -12.26 12.49 0.56
CA SER A 110 -11.38 11.38 0.22
C SER A 110 -11.71 10.08 0.96
N THR A 111 -12.38 10.16 2.13
CA THR A 111 -12.79 8.99 2.91
C THR A 111 -14.30 8.84 2.95
N THR A 112 -14.78 7.68 2.52
CA THR A 112 -16.16 7.24 2.66
C THR A 112 -16.26 6.14 3.72
N TYR A 113 -17.00 6.39 4.78
CA TYR A 113 -17.26 5.39 5.81
C TYR A 113 -18.43 4.49 5.41
N ALA A 114 -18.28 3.18 5.67
CA ALA A 114 -19.40 2.24 5.56
C ALA A 114 -20.58 2.69 6.43
N GLN A 115 -21.79 2.44 5.96
CA GLN A 115 -22.98 2.68 6.77
C GLN A 115 -23.10 1.58 7.84
N PRO A 116 -23.22 1.92 9.12
CA PRO A 116 -23.43 0.92 10.17
C PRO A 116 -24.75 0.20 9.94
N THR A 117 -24.69 -1.12 9.74
CA THR A 117 -25.87 -1.96 9.48
C THR A 117 -25.95 -3.15 10.43
N ILE A 118 -24.88 -3.42 11.18
CA ILE A 118 -24.73 -4.58 12.04
C ILE A 118 -24.54 -4.08 13.48
N ASP A 119 -25.50 -4.39 14.35
CA ASP A 119 -25.52 -3.91 15.76
C ASP A 119 -24.27 -4.32 16.53
N ASP A 120 -23.72 -5.52 16.26
CA ASP A 120 -22.52 -6.02 16.93
C ASP A 120 -21.27 -5.15 16.65
N TYR A 121 -21.22 -4.45 15.53
CA TYR A 121 -20.15 -3.52 15.19
C TYR A 121 -20.42 -2.07 15.59
N ALA A 122 -21.67 -1.70 15.87
CA ALA A 122 -22.10 -0.29 16.00
C ALA A 122 -21.25 0.52 17.00
N LYS A 123 -20.96 -0.04 18.17
CA LYS A 123 -20.13 0.64 19.19
C LYS A 123 -18.71 0.87 18.67
N GLN A 124 -18.07 -0.17 18.15
CA GLN A 124 -16.68 -0.12 17.69
C GLN A 124 -16.56 0.78 16.46
N THR A 125 -17.49 0.72 15.52
CA THR A 125 -17.56 1.62 14.35
C THR A 125 -17.58 3.08 14.80
N LYS A 126 -18.44 3.43 15.76
CA LYS A 126 -18.54 4.79 16.30
C LYS A 126 -17.22 5.28 16.90
N GLU A 127 -16.56 4.42 17.69
CA GLU A 127 -15.29 4.74 18.35
C GLU A 127 -14.16 4.93 17.31
N ILE A 128 -14.04 4.04 16.32
CA ILE A 128 -13.03 4.09 15.27
C ILE A 128 -13.22 5.33 14.39
N VAL A 129 -14.44 5.58 13.93
CA VAL A 129 -14.74 6.75 13.08
C VAL A 129 -14.43 8.05 13.83
N ALA A 130 -14.79 8.13 15.12
CA ALA A 130 -14.48 9.30 15.94
C ALA A 130 -12.97 9.50 16.10
N ALA A 131 -12.22 8.41 16.34
CA ALA A 131 -10.77 8.44 16.46
C ALA A 131 -10.11 8.94 15.14
N TRP A 132 -10.52 8.40 13.99
CA TRP A 132 -9.96 8.78 12.69
C TRP A 132 -10.27 10.23 12.32
N LYS A 133 -11.52 10.69 12.53
CA LYS A 133 -11.90 12.09 12.33
C LYS A 133 -11.10 13.03 13.24
N SER A 134 -10.78 12.59 14.46
CA SER A 134 -9.99 13.39 15.40
C SER A 134 -8.51 13.50 15.01
N MET A 135 -8.01 12.59 14.16
CA MET A 135 -6.64 12.58 13.66
C MET A 135 -6.45 13.47 12.42
N ASP A 136 -7.54 13.83 11.74
CA ASP A 136 -7.44 14.69 10.56
C ASP A 136 -6.76 16.02 10.89
N GLY A 137 -5.78 16.39 10.09
CA GLY A 137 -4.93 17.58 10.31
C GLY A 137 -3.91 17.45 11.45
N LYS A 138 -3.84 16.31 12.17
CA LYS A 138 -2.91 16.08 13.29
C LYS A 138 -1.86 14.99 13.02
N GLN A 139 -1.87 14.41 11.83
CA GLN A 139 -0.88 13.41 11.43
C GLN A 139 0.53 14.01 11.51
N GLY A 140 1.51 13.21 11.95
CA GLY A 140 2.88 13.66 12.20
C GLY A 140 3.72 13.87 10.94
N GLY A 141 3.39 13.18 9.83
CA GLY A 141 4.11 13.28 8.58
C GLY A 141 3.80 14.57 7.82
N ASP A 142 4.84 15.20 7.27
CA ASP A 142 4.77 16.43 6.47
C ASP A 142 4.83 16.07 4.98
N PRO A 143 3.75 16.27 4.19
CA PRO A 143 3.74 15.95 2.76
C PRO A 143 4.77 16.73 1.94
N GLY A 144 5.09 17.97 2.34
CA GLY A 144 6.12 18.78 1.69
C GLY A 144 7.52 18.18 1.87
N LYS A 145 7.82 17.70 3.08
CA LYS A 145 9.08 16.98 3.32
C LYS A 145 9.15 15.65 2.57
N LEU A 146 8.03 14.92 2.48
CA LEU A 146 7.95 13.71 1.66
C LEU A 146 8.22 14.02 0.18
N ALA A 147 7.57 15.05 -0.36
CA ALA A 147 7.80 15.47 -1.75
C ALA A 147 9.27 15.81 -2.02
N ASN A 148 9.92 16.55 -1.11
CA ASN A 148 11.34 16.86 -1.23
C ASN A 148 12.24 15.62 -1.14
N ALA A 149 11.90 14.65 -0.28
CA ALA A 149 12.62 13.38 -0.19
C ALA A 149 12.46 12.57 -1.49
N LEU A 150 11.26 12.53 -2.07
CA LEU A 150 11.02 11.84 -3.35
C LEU A 150 11.83 12.47 -4.48
N VAL A 151 11.89 13.81 -4.56
CA VAL A 151 12.74 14.50 -5.57
C VAL A 151 14.20 14.10 -5.42
N GLN A 152 14.73 14.00 -4.20
CA GLN A 152 16.09 13.56 -3.96
C GLN A 152 16.30 12.09 -4.37
N LEU A 153 15.36 11.20 -4.00
CA LEU A 153 15.48 9.77 -4.30
C LEU A 153 15.40 9.47 -5.80
N ILE A 154 14.48 10.11 -6.53
CA ILE A 154 14.36 9.91 -7.98
C ILE A 154 15.55 10.48 -8.78
N ALA A 155 16.28 11.43 -8.20
CA ALA A 155 17.49 12.00 -8.80
C ALA A 155 18.74 11.10 -8.62
N LEU A 156 18.69 10.07 -7.77
CA LEU A 156 19.77 9.13 -7.61
C LEU A 156 19.99 8.33 -8.90
N LYS A 157 21.24 7.96 -9.16
CA LYS A 157 21.57 7.05 -10.25
C LYS A 157 20.82 5.73 -10.12
N GLU A 158 20.67 5.25 -8.91
CA GLU A 158 19.93 4.03 -8.55
C GLU A 158 18.93 4.35 -7.44
N PRO A 159 17.70 4.79 -7.76
CA PRO A 159 16.65 4.96 -6.78
C PRO A 159 16.33 3.64 -6.08
N PRO A 160 15.99 3.68 -4.78
CA PRO A 160 15.60 2.46 -4.07
C PRO A 160 14.32 1.87 -4.66
N ALA A 161 14.23 0.54 -4.68
CA ALA A 161 13.01 -0.14 -5.13
C ALA A 161 11.84 0.08 -4.16
N ARG A 162 12.15 0.33 -2.88
CA ARG A 162 11.18 0.60 -1.79
C ARG A 162 11.66 1.74 -0.92
N PHE A 163 10.72 2.53 -0.42
CA PHE A 163 10.98 3.63 0.50
C PHE A 163 9.91 3.70 1.58
N ALA A 164 10.22 3.16 2.76
CA ALA A 164 9.39 3.33 3.96
C ALA A 164 9.44 4.79 4.41
N ALA A 165 8.38 5.54 4.17
CA ALA A 165 8.35 6.97 4.40
C ALA A 165 7.71 7.30 5.75
N GLY A 166 8.54 7.78 6.67
CA GLY A 166 8.18 8.12 8.05
C GLY A 166 8.71 7.10 9.07
N ALA A 167 8.96 7.56 10.29
CA ALA A 167 9.46 6.69 11.36
C ALA A 167 8.48 5.57 11.73
N ASP A 168 7.19 5.86 11.67
CA ASP A 168 6.10 4.89 11.84
C ASP A 168 6.08 3.82 10.74
N ALA A 169 6.36 4.22 9.49
CA ALA A 169 6.50 3.27 8.39
C ALA A 169 7.68 2.31 8.60
N VAL A 170 8.85 2.83 9.00
CA VAL A 170 10.03 2.00 9.32
C VAL A 170 9.69 0.98 10.40
N GLN A 171 9.05 1.40 11.49
CA GLN A 171 8.64 0.51 12.58
C GLN A 171 7.67 -0.60 12.11
N VAL A 172 6.73 -0.27 11.22
CA VAL A 172 5.79 -1.25 10.64
C VAL A 172 6.55 -2.30 9.83
N PHE A 173 7.55 -1.91 9.04
CA PHE A 173 8.37 -2.85 8.26
C PHE A 173 9.15 -3.79 9.17
N GLU A 174 9.85 -3.25 10.18
CA GLU A 174 10.63 -4.04 11.13
C GLU A 174 9.74 -5.06 11.85
N ALA A 175 8.64 -4.61 12.45
CA ALA A 175 7.71 -5.48 13.17
C ALA A 175 7.08 -6.56 12.27
N LYS A 176 6.78 -6.22 10.99
CA LYS A 176 6.26 -7.20 10.03
C LYS A 176 7.30 -8.23 9.65
N ALA A 177 8.54 -7.82 9.39
CA ALA A 177 9.63 -8.73 9.04
C ALA A 177 9.91 -9.73 10.17
N GLU A 178 10.02 -9.25 11.41
CA GLU A 178 10.20 -10.10 12.60
C GLU A 178 9.07 -11.12 12.75
N LYS A 179 7.82 -10.67 12.60
CA LYS A 179 6.63 -11.53 12.70
C LYS A 179 6.61 -12.62 11.63
N LEU A 180 6.99 -12.29 10.39
CA LEU A 180 7.04 -13.26 9.29
C LEU A 180 8.15 -14.29 9.52
N LEU A 181 9.35 -13.87 9.93
CA LEU A 181 10.46 -14.76 10.27
C LEU A 181 10.10 -15.70 11.43
N ALA A 182 9.51 -15.16 12.48
CA ALA A 182 9.08 -15.97 13.62
C ALA A 182 8.06 -17.05 13.22
N ARG A 183 7.09 -16.68 12.35
CA ARG A 183 6.08 -17.63 11.86
C ARG A 183 6.68 -18.70 10.95
N ALA A 184 7.60 -18.32 10.04
CA ALA A 184 8.28 -19.28 9.18
C ALA A 184 9.05 -20.31 10.00
N ARG A 185 9.80 -19.86 11.03
CA ARG A 185 10.60 -20.73 11.90
C ARG A 185 9.75 -21.60 12.83
N ALA A 186 8.57 -21.15 13.23
CA ALA A 186 7.71 -21.88 14.17
C ALA A 186 7.25 -23.27 13.63
N TYR A 187 7.26 -23.46 12.32
CA TYR A 187 6.82 -24.68 11.65
C TYR A 187 7.85 -25.21 10.65
N ASP A 188 9.13 -24.90 10.87
CA ASP A 188 10.22 -25.19 9.92
C ASP A 188 10.32 -26.69 9.61
N GLU A 189 10.34 -27.55 10.62
CA GLU A 189 10.40 -29.02 10.47
C GLU A 189 9.22 -29.55 9.65
N LEU A 190 7.99 -29.08 9.93
CA LEU A 190 6.80 -29.49 9.17
C LEU A 190 6.86 -28.96 7.73
N SER A 191 7.28 -27.72 7.55
CA SER A 191 7.35 -27.09 6.23
C SER A 191 8.38 -27.76 5.32
N THR A 192 9.53 -28.13 5.88
CA THR A 192 10.61 -28.78 5.13
C THR A 192 10.34 -30.26 4.86
N SER A 193 9.48 -30.92 5.64
CA SER A 193 9.06 -32.30 5.41
C SER A 193 8.10 -32.50 4.23
N LEU A 194 7.67 -31.42 3.57
CA LEU A 194 6.70 -31.49 2.44
C LEU A 194 7.37 -31.77 1.08
N ALA A 195 8.69 -31.94 1.05
CA ALA A 195 9.39 -32.34 -0.19
C ALA A 195 9.10 -33.81 -0.52
N TYR A 196 9.20 -34.15 -1.81
CA TYR A 196 9.19 -35.55 -2.22
C TYR A 196 10.47 -36.23 -1.72
N GLU A 197 10.38 -37.54 -1.39
CA GLU A 197 11.54 -38.32 -0.91
C GLU A 197 12.66 -38.49 -1.94
N ASP A 198 12.33 -38.27 -3.23
CA ASP A 198 13.24 -38.35 -4.39
C ASP A 198 13.74 -36.99 -4.91
N ALA A 199 13.55 -35.90 -4.15
CA ALA A 199 13.88 -34.52 -4.53
C ALA A 199 15.26 -34.10 -4.06
#